data_dec7335eb2e455fb9fe66a41a198e634
#
_entry.id   dec7335eb2e455fb9fe66a41a198e634
#
_cell.length_a   1.000
_cell.length_b   1.000
_cell.length_c   1.000
_cell.angle_alpha   90.00
_cell.angle_beta   90.00
_cell.angle_gamma   90.00
#
_symmetry.space_group_name_H-M   'P 1'
#
loop_
_entity.id
_entity.type
_entity.pdbx_description
1 polymer ?
#
loop_
_entity_poly.entity_id
_entity_poly.type
_entity_poly.pdbx_seq_one_letter_code
_entity_poly.pdbx_strand_id
1 'polypeptide(L)'
;IQSNQNDQHGGQSIPAFDFYLAKGVAKTFRKEYISNLNKALELFINLDADVREPFKAVEKETGKTAAMIMDDSFLNSLNAMLKETFGLGEEQIELINKFAYKEANVATRRKTYQAMEAFVHNLNTMHSRAGAQVPFSSINFGTDMTPEGRLISENLMLAQEAGLGNGETPIFPILIFKVKEGINYNPEDPNYDLFKLAMRVSAKRLFPNFSFMDAPFNKQYYKEGHPETETTYMGCRTRVMGNINGPEIATGRGNNSFTSINLPRLGIKHGVAVNGDFNEAAFFNELDEKMEIVIQQLLERLEIQGRKKVKNFPFLMGQGVWIGSENLSWEDT
;
A
#
# COMPACT_ATOMS: atom_id res chain seq x y z
N ILE A 1 -9.25 -8.27 2.13
CA ILE A 1 -8.00 -9.07 2.18
C ILE A 1 -7.39 -8.96 3.57
N GLN A 2 -6.96 -7.78 4.01
CA GLN A 2 -6.28 -7.60 5.30
C GLN A 2 -7.07 -8.17 6.49
N SER A 3 -8.40 -8.00 6.53
CA SER A 3 -9.24 -8.58 7.57
C SER A 3 -9.16 -10.11 7.60
N ASN A 4 -9.35 -10.77 6.47
CA ASN A 4 -9.29 -12.22 6.36
C ASN A 4 -7.90 -12.78 6.67
N GLN A 5 -6.85 -12.10 6.21
CA GLN A 5 -5.48 -12.51 6.51
C GLN A 5 -5.15 -12.32 8.01
N ASN A 6 -5.67 -11.28 8.63
CA ASN A 6 -5.50 -11.05 10.05
C ASN A 6 -6.23 -12.09 10.91
N ASP A 7 -7.31 -12.70 10.41
CA ASP A 7 -7.98 -13.82 11.10
C ASP A 7 -7.10 -15.08 11.20
N GLN A 8 -6.34 -15.36 10.16
CA GLN A 8 -5.55 -16.59 10.01
C GLN A 8 -4.10 -16.43 10.47
N HIS A 9 -3.55 -15.23 10.31
CA HIS A 9 -2.14 -14.91 10.54
C HIS A 9 -2.00 -13.75 11.52
N GLY A 10 -0.80 -13.22 11.68
CA GLY A 10 -0.57 -12.01 12.47
C GLY A 10 -1.02 -10.72 11.78
N GLY A 11 -0.52 -9.58 12.26
CA GLY A 11 -0.79 -8.29 11.63
C GLY A 11 -0.37 -8.25 10.16
N GLN A 12 -1.10 -7.46 9.36
CA GLN A 12 -0.88 -7.32 7.93
C GLN A 12 -0.16 -6.01 7.62
N SER A 13 0.75 -6.02 6.64
CA SER A 13 1.48 -4.83 6.23
C SER A 13 1.56 -4.70 4.71
N ILE A 14 1.48 -3.45 4.22
CA ILE A 14 1.76 -3.14 2.83
C ILE A 14 3.07 -2.35 2.78
N PRO A 15 4.11 -2.90 2.12
CA PRO A 15 5.49 -2.40 2.24
C PRO A 15 5.79 -1.10 1.47
N ALA A 16 5.16 -0.87 0.32
CA ALA A 16 5.33 0.32 -0.52
C ALA A 16 3.97 0.71 -1.11
N PHE A 17 3.11 1.18 -0.24
CA PHE A 17 1.69 1.40 -0.53
C PHE A 17 1.47 2.42 -1.64
N ASP A 18 2.19 3.54 -1.60
CA ASP A 18 2.17 4.58 -2.60
C ASP A 18 2.55 4.05 -3.99
N PHE A 19 3.68 3.35 -4.08
CA PHE A 19 4.18 2.76 -5.30
C PHE A 19 3.21 1.71 -5.91
N TYR A 20 2.72 0.78 -5.11
CA TYR A 20 1.84 -0.27 -5.63
C TYR A 20 0.46 0.25 -6.01
N LEU A 21 -0.07 1.25 -5.32
CA LEU A 21 -1.37 1.83 -5.64
C LEU A 21 -1.30 2.93 -6.71
N ALA A 22 -0.13 3.48 -7.03
CA ALA A 22 0.05 4.43 -8.12
C ALA A 22 -0.56 3.94 -9.43
N LYS A 23 -0.42 2.64 -9.74
CA LYS A 23 -1.07 2.00 -10.91
C LYS A 23 -2.60 2.13 -10.90
N GLY A 24 -3.22 2.11 -9.73
CA GLY A 24 -4.67 2.31 -9.58
C GLY A 24 -5.09 3.74 -9.88
N VAL A 25 -4.28 4.71 -9.43
CA VAL A 25 -4.48 6.13 -9.74
C VAL A 25 -4.32 6.37 -11.23
N ALA A 26 -3.27 5.85 -11.86
CA ALA A 26 -3.04 5.95 -13.30
C ALA A 26 -4.21 5.39 -14.13
N LYS A 27 -4.73 4.21 -13.76
CA LYS A 27 -5.93 3.64 -14.41
C LYS A 27 -7.16 4.54 -14.23
N THR A 28 -7.31 5.16 -13.08
CA THR A 28 -8.42 6.09 -12.81
C THR A 28 -8.27 7.33 -13.67
N PHE A 29 -7.09 7.94 -13.71
CA PHE A 29 -6.82 9.12 -14.53
C PHE A 29 -7.10 8.83 -16.02
N ARG A 30 -6.58 7.72 -16.55
CA ARG A 30 -6.86 7.30 -17.93
C ARG A 30 -8.36 7.19 -18.21
N LYS A 31 -9.11 6.55 -17.31
CA LYS A 31 -10.57 6.41 -17.46
C LYS A 31 -11.27 7.76 -17.47
N GLU A 32 -10.90 8.63 -16.55
CA GLU A 32 -11.49 9.97 -16.46
C GLU A 32 -11.11 10.84 -17.66
N TYR A 33 -9.86 10.73 -18.15
CA TYR A 33 -9.41 11.47 -19.33
C TYR A 33 -10.23 11.08 -20.58
N ILE A 34 -10.39 9.79 -20.86
CA ILE A 34 -11.21 9.29 -21.97
C ILE A 34 -12.67 9.78 -21.84
N SER A 35 -13.24 9.68 -20.64
CA SER A 35 -14.62 10.13 -20.38
C SER A 35 -14.77 11.62 -20.64
N ASN A 36 -13.79 12.42 -20.25
CA ASN A 36 -13.83 13.87 -20.45
C ASN A 36 -13.45 14.30 -21.87
N LEU A 37 -12.71 13.48 -22.64
CA LEU A 37 -12.58 13.70 -24.10
C LEU A 37 -13.94 13.59 -24.80
N ASN A 38 -14.70 12.52 -24.54
CA ASN A 38 -16.06 12.38 -25.12
C ASN A 38 -16.95 13.55 -24.72
N LYS A 39 -16.94 13.92 -23.43
CA LYS A 39 -17.72 15.04 -22.95
C LYS A 39 -17.30 16.38 -23.59
N ALA A 40 -16.02 16.59 -23.84
CA ALA A 40 -15.53 17.78 -24.49
C ALA A 40 -15.94 17.87 -25.97
N LEU A 41 -15.93 16.72 -26.69
CA LEU A 41 -16.44 16.65 -28.05
C LEU A 41 -17.92 17.00 -28.10
N GLU A 42 -18.74 16.48 -27.20
CA GLU A 42 -20.16 16.83 -27.09
C GLU A 42 -20.37 18.31 -26.79
N LEU A 43 -19.69 18.85 -25.75
CA LEU A 43 -19.92 20.20 -25.26
C LEU A 43 -19.41 21.30 -26.19
N PHE A 44 -18.21 21.12 -26.79
CA PHE A 44 -17.55 22.18 -27.55
C PHE A 44 -17.73 22.06 -29.06
N ILE A 45 -17.98 20.82 -29.53
CA ILE A 45 -18.05 20.52 -30.98
C ILE A 45 -19.44 20.04 -31.38
N ASN A 46 -20.33 19.80 -30.40
CA ASN A 46 -21.65 19.19 -30.61
C ASN A 46 -21.59 17.86 -31.36
N LEU A 47 -20.55 17.06 -31.04
CA LEU A 47 -20.29 15.75 -31.63
C LEU A 47 -20.46 14.67 -30.56
N ASP A 48 -21.50 13.85 -30.72
CA ASP A 48 -21.65 12.63 -29.91
C ASP A 48 -20.76 11.53 -30.51
N ALA A 49 -19.61 11.34 -29.92
CA ALA A 49 -18.60 10.40 -30.37
C ALA A 49 -18.01 9.57 -29.24
N ASP A 50 -17.57 8.36 -29.56
CA ASP A 50 -16.86 7.50 -28.63
C ASP A 50 -15.40 7.37 -29.02
N VAL A 51 -14.53 8.00 -28.24
CA VAL A 51 -13.07 7.98 -28.52
C VAL A 51 -12.40 6.71 -28.00
N ARG A 52 -13.09 5.77 -27.35
CA ARG A 52 -12.46 4.63 -26.67
C ARG A 52 -11.63 3.74 -27.59
N GLU A 53 -12.17 3.38 -28.77
CA GLU A 53 -11.44 2.52 -29.70
C GLU A 53 -10.31 3.27 -30.43
N PRO A 54 -10.50 4.49 -30.97
CA PRO A 54 -9.38 5.29 -31.49
C PRO A 54 -8.30 5.55 -30.44
N PHE A 55 -8.67 5.82 -29.20
CA PHE A 55 -7.72 6.04 -28.11
C PHE A 55 -6.85 4.79 -27.85
N LYS A 56 -7.45 3.59 -27.83
CA LYS A 56 -6.71 2.34 -27.69
C LYS A 56 -5.73 2.10 -28.85
N ALA A 57 -6.09 2.53 -30.06
CA ALA A 57 -5.17 2.46 -31.19
C ALA A 57 -3.93 3.32 -30.97
N VAL A 58 -4.10 4.54 -30.46
CA VAL A 58 -2.98 5.43 -30.07
C VAL A 58 -2.13 4.80 -28.96
N GLU A 59 -2.74 4.21 -27.95
CA GLU A 59 -2.00 3.50 -26.89
C GLU A 59 -1.17 2.33 -27.44
N LYS A 60 -1.74 1.57 -28.37
CA LYS A 60 -1.05 0.44 -29.00
C LYS A 60 0.12 0.89 -29.88
N GLU A 61 -0.06 1.98 -30.60
CA GLU A 61 0.96 2.58 -31.48
C GLU A 61 2.14 3.13 -30.68
N THR A 62 1.85 3.93 -29.64
CA THR A 62 2.87 4.63 -28.87
C THR A 62 3.46 3.79 -27.72
N GLY A 63 2.77 2.74 -27.30
CA GLY A 63 3.08 2.01 -26.04
C GLY A 63 2.87 2.86 -24.78
N LYS A 64 2.23 4.01 -24.90
CA LYS A 64 1.98 4.98 -23.82
C LYS A 64 0.48 5.18 -23.62
N THR A 65 0.10 5.80 -22.52
CA THR A 65 -1.30 6.12 -22.21
C THR A 65 -1.42 7.48 -21.54
N ALA A 66 -2.65 7.97 -21.39
CA ALA A 66 -2.90 9.18 -20.61
C ALA A 66 -2.50 8.98 -19.15
N ALA A 67 -1.69 9.90 -18.63
CA ALA A 67 -1.14 9.92 -17.28
C ALA A 67 -1.18 11.33 -16.70
N MET A 68 -0.97 11.46 -15.40
CA MET A 68 -0.92 12.79 -14.74
C MET A 68 0.24 13.66 -15.23
N ILE A 69 1.31 13.03 -15.74
CA ILE A 69 2.31 13.68 -16.61
C ILE A 69 2.18 13.05 -17.98
N MET A 70 1.72 13.84 -18.95
CA MET A 70 1.52 13.35 -20.31
C MET A 70 2.85 13.22 -21.04
N ASP A 71 3.00 12.12 -21.76
CA ASP A 71 4.12 11.91 -22.68
C ASP A 71 3.86 12.63 -24.00
N ASP A 72 4.87 13.37 -24.49
CA ASP A 72 4.73 14.20 -25.71
C ASP A 72 4.43 13.35 -26.95
N SER A 73 5.01 12.16 -27.08
CA SER A 73 4.74 11.27 -28.22
C SER A 73 3.29 10.77 -28.21
N PHE A 74 2.77 10.46 -27.02
CA PHE A 74 1.37 10.10 -26.87
C PHE A 74 0.43 11.26 -27.23
N LEU A 75 0.72 12.47 -26.73
CA LEU A 75 -0.10 13.67 -27.03
C LEU A 75 -0.10 13.98 -28.52
N ASN A 76 1.04 13.88 -29.21
CA ASN A 76 1.13 14.12 -30.63
C ASN A 76 0.30 13.12 -31.44
N SER A 77 0.40 11.81 -31.13
CA SER A 77 -0.41 10.79 -31.78
C SER A 77 -1.90 10.94 -31.45
N LEU A 78 -2.25 11.33 -30.21
CA LEU A 78 -3.62 11.62 -29.83
C LEU A 78 -4.20 12.81 -30.63
N ASN A 79 -3.42 13.88 -30.78
CA ASN A 79 -3.82 15.05 -31.53
C ASN A 79 -4.01 14.71 -33.03
N ALA A 80 -3.14 13.93 -33.60
CA ALA A 80 -3.27 13.43 -34.97
C ALA A 80 -4.55 12.59 -35.13
N MET A 81 -4.81 11.68 -34.22
CA MET A 81 -6.02 10.88 -34.21
C MET A 81 -7.29 11.75 -34.12
N LEU A 82 -7.32 12.74 -33.23
CA LEU A 82 -8.47 13.66 -33.09
C LEU A 82 -8.71 14.44 -34.39
N LYS A 83 -7.64 14.91 -35.03
CA LYS A 83 -7.70 15.61 -36.34
C LYS A 83 -8.22 14.71 -37.45
N GLU A 84 -7.68 13.51 -37.58
CA GLU A 84 -8.01 12.58 -38.67
C GLU A 84 -9.38 11.94 -38.51
N THR A 85 -9.73 11.53 -37.29
CA THR A 85 -10.99 10.80 -37.02
C THR A 85 -12.19 11.73 -36.97
N PHE A 86 -12.03 12.93 -36.41
CA PHE A 86 -13.14 13.85 -36.13
C PHE A 86 -13.07 15.16 -36.92
N GLY A 87 -12.03 15.36 -37.74
CA GLY A 87 -11.91 16.57 -38.59
C GLY A 87 -11.63 17.86 -37.81
N LEU A 88 -11.02 17.75 -36.60
CA LEU A 88 -10.85 18.89 -35.71
C LEU A 88 -9.67 19.79 -36.09
N GLY A 89 -9.84 21.10 -35.91
CA GLY A 89 -8.74 22.07 -36.01
C GLY A 89 -7.88 22.11 -34.75
N GLU A 90 -6.68 22.69 -34.87
CA GLU A 90 -5.69 22.74 -33.79
C GLU A 90 -6.21 23.43 -32.53
N GLU A 91 -6.91 24.56 -32.65
CA GLU A 91 -7.51 25.26 -31.50
C GLU A 91 -8.59 24.43 -30.78
N GLN A 92 -9.37 23.67 -31.54
CA GLN A 92 -10.37 22.76 -30.97
C GLN A 92 -9.72 21.61 -30.21
N ILE A 93 -8.66 21.01 -30.76
CA ILE A 93 -7.89 19.94 -30.14
C ILE A 93 -7.25 20.41 -28.85
N GLU A 94 -6.65 21.60 -28.85
CA GLU A 94 -6.06 22.21 -27.65
C GLU A 94 -7.11 22.42 -26.55
N LEU A 95 -8.27 22.98 -26.90
CA LEU A 95 -9.37 23.23 -25.96
C LEU A 95 -9.88 21.90 -25.36
N ILE A 96 -10.12 20.90 -26.18
CA ILE A 96 -10.60 19.57 -25.77
C ILE A 96 -9.61 18.90 -24.82
N ASN A 97 -8.33 18.86 -25.19
CA ASN A 97 -7.29 18.26 -24.36
C ASN A 97 -7.13 18.97 -23.02
N LYS A 98 -7.12 20.30 -23.03
CA LYS A 98 -7.00 21.12 -21.82
C LYS A 98 -8.16 20.88 -20.87
N PHE A 99 -9.38 20.81 -21.40
CA PHE A 99 -10.57 20.48 -20.61
C PHE A 99 -10.48 19.07 -20.06
N ALA A 100 -10.24 18.08 -20.92
CA ALA A 100 -10.19 16.67 -20.53
C ALA A 100 -9.11 16.41 -19.46
N TYR A 101 -7.93 17.00 -19.63
CA TYR A 101 -6.84 16.88 -18.65
C TYR A 101 -7.20 17.51 -17.30
N LYS A 102 -7.74 18.73 -17.32
CA LYS A 102 -8.15 19.43 -16.08
C LYS A 102 -9.20 18.65 -15.31
N GLU A 103 -10.27 18.23 -15.98
CA GLU A 103 -11.37 17.51 -15.34
C GLU A 103 -10.95 16.11 -14.89
N ALA A 104 -10.10 15.42 -15.65
CA ALA A 104 -9.52 14.14 -15.25
C ALA A 104 -8.68 14.26 -13.96
N ASN A 105 -7.86 15.31 -13.85
CA ASN A 105 -7.10 15.58 -12.62
C ASN A 105 -8.02 15.83 -11.42
N VAL A 106 -9.03 16.67 -11.56
CA VAL A 106 -9.99 16.98 -10.48
C VAL A 106 -10.71 15.69 -10.03
N ALA A 107 -11.24 14.94 -11.00
CA ALA A 107 -11.95 13.71 -10.72
C ALA A 107 -11.04 12.64 -10.07
N THR A 108 -9.80 12.49 -10.55
CA THR A 108 -8.84 11.53 -10.02
C THR A 108 -8.44 11.89 -8.59
N ARG A 109 -8.13 13.14 -8.29
CA ARG A 109 -7.82 13.61 -6.93
C ARG A 109 -8.96 13.30 -5.97
N ARG A 110 -10.19 13.67 -6.36
CA ARG A 110 -11.38 13.41 -5.55
C ARG A 110 -11.58 11.89 -5.30
N LYS A 111 -11.48 11.07 -6.34
CA LYS A 111 -11.66 9.61 -6.21
C LYS A 111 -10.56 8.98 -5.37
N THR A 112 -9.33 9.47 -5.49
CA THR A 112 -8.22 8.99 -4.65
C THR A 112 -8.46 9.33 -3.18
N TYR A 113 -8.89 10.56 -2.87
CA TYR A 113 -9.23 10.94 -1.51
C TYR A 113 -10.35 10.04 -0.94
N GLN A 114 -11.44 9.87 -1.68
CA GLN A 114 -12.55 9.02 -1.27
C GLN A 114 -12.13 7.56 -1.04
N ALA A 115 -11.20 7.06 -1.87
CA ALA A 115 -10.67 5.70 -1.69
C ALA A 115 -9.82 5.59 -0.41
N MET A 116 -8.99 6.59 -0.10
CA MET A 116 -8.18 6.61 1.13
C MET A 116 -9.05 6.78 2.37
N GLU A 117 -10.06 7.65 2.31
CA GLU A 117 -11.04 7.82 3.38
C GLU A 117 -11.79 6.50 3.66
N ALA A 118 -12.33 5.87 2.61
CA ALA A 118 -13.01 4.57 2.74
C ALA A 118 -12.07 3.48 3.26
N PHE A 119 -10.80 3.49 2.87
CA PHE A 119 -9.80 2.54 3.35
C PHE A 119 -9.55 2.71 4.86
N VAL A 120 -9.34 3.93 5.34
CA VAL A 120 -9.16 4.23 6.76
C VAL A 120 -10.41 3.84 7.55
N HIS A 121 -11.61 4.23 7.09
CA HIS A 121 -12.86 3.87 7.75
C HIS A 121 -13.08 2.35 7.83
N ASN A 122 -12.87 1.63 6.73
CA ASN A 122 -13.05 0.18 6.71
C ASN A 122 -12.13 -0.55 7.68
N LEU A 123 -10.86 -0.11 7.80
CA LEU A 123 -9.93 -0.73 8.74
C LEU A 123 -10.26 -0.48 10.22
N ASN A 124 -11.15 0.48 10.50
CA ASN A 124 -11.60 0.77 11.86
C ASN A 124 -13.03 0.27 12.16
N THR A 125 -13.74 -0.22 11.16
CA THR A 125 -15.13 -0.70 11.30
C THR A 125 -15.31 -2.18 10.96
N MET A 126 -14.41 -2.75 10.13
CA MET A 126 -14.44 -4.17 9.80
C MET A 126 -13.97 -5.01 11.00
N HIS A 127 -14.61 -6.13 11.20
CA HIS A 127 -14.23 -7.07 12.24
C HIS A 127 -13.25 -8.12 11.71
N SER A 128 -12.41 -8.60 12.63
CA SER A 128 -11.46 -9.69 12.44
C SER A 128 -11.45 -10.55 13.69
N ARG A 129 -10.93 -11.78 13.59
CA ARG A 129 -10.82 -12.73 14.72
C ARG A 129 -12.13 -12.91 15.47
N ALA A 130 -13.12 -13.44 14.76
CA ALA A 130 -14.46 -13.71 15.28
C ALA A 130 -15.17 -12.49 15.90
N GLY A 131 -14.90 -11.30 15.37
CA GLY A 131 -15.50 -10.04 15.84
C GLY A 131 -14.82 -9.40 17.06
N ALA A 132 -13.75 -10.02 17.58
CA ALA A 132 -13.06 -9.53 18.79
C ALA A 132 -12.07 -8.40 18.54
N GLN A 133 -11.67 -8.16 17.27
CA GLN A 133 -10.69 -7.16 16.89
C GLN A 133 -11.09 -6.45 15.59
N VAL A 134 -10.50 -5.28 15.36
CA VAL A 134 -10.37 -4.69 14.02
C VAL A 134 -9.08 -5.19 13.35
N PRO A 135 -8.96 -5.14 12.00
CA PRO A 135 -7.78 -5.66 11.30
C PRO A 135 -6.49 -4.94 11.72
N PHE A 136 -5.58 -5.67 12.36
CA PHE A 136 -4.27 -5.12 12.75
C PHE A 136 -3.41 -4.94 11.50
N SER A 137 -3.31 -3.71 11.05
CA SER A 137 -2.73 -3.37 9.75
C SER A 137 -1.74 -2.22 9.83
N SER A 138 -0.74 -2.24 8.96
CA SER A 138 0.26 -1.19 8.82
C SER A 138 0.53 -0.87 7.35
N ILE A 139 0.91 0.36 7.08
CA ILE A 139 1.15 0.90 5.74
C ILE A 139 2.48 1.62 5.75
N ASN A 140 3.37 1.24 4.84
CA ASN A 140 4.65 1.91 4.63
C ASN A 140 4.59 2.69 3.31
N PHE A 141 4.99 3.97 3.31
CA PHE A 141 4.85 4.87 2.18
C PHE A 141 5.76 6.10 2.31
N GLY A 142 5.81 6.95 1.29
CA GLY A 142 6.48 8.25 1.31
C GLY A 142 7.66 8.39 0.34
N THR A 143 8.10 7.31 -0.30
CA THR A 143 9.27 7.29 -1.19
C THR A 143 8.95 7.36 -2.68
N ASP A 144 7.72 7.13 -3.10
CA ASP A 144 7.32 7.27 -4.51
C ASP A 144 7.24 8.76 -4.90
N MET A 145 8.02 9.15 -5.90
CA MET A 145 8.09 10.51 -6.44
C MET A 145 7.18 10.72 -7.65
N THR A 146 6.51 9.69 -8.14
CA THR A 146 5.54 9.84 -9.23
C THR A 146 4.33 10.65 -8.78
N PRO A 147 3.68 11.43 -9.66
CA PRO A 147 2.49 12.19 -9.29
C PRO A 147 1.39 11.33 -8.69
N GLU A 148 1.24 10.11 -9.19
CA GLU A 148 0.26 9.14 -8.75
C GLU A 148 0.56 8.62 -7.34
N GLY A 149 1.82 8.26 -7.05
CA GLY A 149 2.23 7.81 -5.72
C GLY A 149 2.23 8.93 -4.69
N ARG A 150 2.66 10.13 -5.09
CA ARG A 150 2.54 11.34 -4.25
C ARG A 150 1.08 11.61 -3.87
N LEU A 151 0.16 11.48 -4.84
CA LEU A 151 -1.27 11.67 -4.61
C LEU A 151 -1.84 10.64 -3.61
N ILE A 152 -1.38 9.39 -3.64
CA ILE A 152 -1.72 8.37 -2.64
C ILE A 152 -1.24 8.81 -1.26
N SER A 153 0.05 9.15 -1.13
CA SER A 153 0.65 9.55 0.14
C SER A 153 -0.05 10.78 0.75
N GLU A 154 -0.31 11.80 -0.06
CA GLU A 154 -1.02 13.01 0.34
C GLU A 154 -2.42 12.69 0.86
N ASN A 155 -3.23 11.97 0.07
CA ASN A 155 -4.62 11.72 0.42
C ASN A 155 -4.78 10.72 1.57
N LEU A 156 -3.88 9.75 1.72
CA LEU A 156 -3.84 8.87 2.89
C LEU A 156 -3.63 9.68 4.18
N MET A 157 -2.67 10.60 4.16
CA MET A 157 -2.39 11.47 5.32
C MET A 157 -3.54 12.44 5.59
N LEU A 158 -4.16 13.02 4.57
CA LEU A 158 -5.32 13.89 4.75
C LEU A 158 -6.53 13.14 5.31
N ALA A 159 -6.79 11.92 4.86
CA ALA A 159 -7.84 11.06 5.41
C ALA A 159 -7.57 10.70 6.89
N GLN A 160 -6.32 10.39 7.23
CA GLN A 160 -5.91 10.17 8.62
C GLN A 160 -6.08 11.43 9.48
N GLU A 161 -5.72 12.59 8.94
CA GLU A 161 -5.87 13.87 9.65
C GLU A 161 -7.33 14.23 9.90
N ALA A 162 -8.21 13.99 8.92
CA ALA A 162 -9.64 14.20 9.05
C ALA A 162 -10.24 13.34 10.17
N GLY A 163 -9.79 12.11 10.28
CA GLY A 163 -10.31 11.16 11.28
C GLY A 163 -11.54 10.41 10.81
N LEU A 164 -12.19 9.72 11.72
CA LEU A 164 -13.44 9.00 11.48
C LEU A 164 -14.66 9.95 11.55
N GLY A 165 -15.86 9.41 11.43
CA GLY A 165 -17.11 10.16 11.23
C GLY A 165 -17.31 11.46 12.02
N ASN A 166 -16.95 11.49 13.31
CA ASN A 166 -16.99 12.70 14.14
C ASN A 166 -15.60 13.28 14.42
N GLY A 167 -14.58 12.89 13.65
CA GLY A 167 -13.22 13.34 13.83
C GLY A 167 -12.40 12.53 14.84
N GLU A 168 -12.86 11.34 15.23
CA GLU A 168 -12.10 10.43 16.09
C GLU A 168 -10.80 10.01 15.43
N THR A 169 -9.76 9.79 16.23
CA THR A 169 -8.47 9.33 15.72
C THR A 169 -8.58 7.86 15.26
N PRO A 170 -8.29 7.55 13.99
CA PRO A 170 -8.25 6.17 13.53
C PRO A 170 -7.16 5.38 14.26
N ILE A 171 -7.47 4.14 14.64
CA ILE A 171 -6.50 3.23 15.27
C ILE A 171 -5.65 2.56 14.19
N PHE A 172 -6.28 2.17 13.09
CA PHE A 172 -5.65 1.53 11.93
C PHE A 172 -5.94 2.28 10.62
N PRO A 173 -5.05 2.16 9.65
CA PRO A 173 -3.76 1.47 9.68
C PRO A 173 -2.72 2.23 10.51
N ILE A 174 -1.73 1.51 11.06
CA ILE A 174 -0.52 2.13 11.57
C ILE A 174 0.25 2.67 10.36
N LEU A 175 0.37 3.98 10.27
CA LEU A 175 1.06 4.66 9.19
C LEU A 175 2.56 4.78 9.51
N ILE A 176 3.39 4.40 8.55
CA ILE A 176 4.85 4.48 8.65
C ILE A 176 5.37 5.25 7.43
N PHE A 177 5.78 6.49 7.68
CA PHE A 177 6.34 7.36 6.65
C PHE A 177 7.85 7.11 6.55
N LYS A 178 8.31 6.74 5.36
CA LYS A 178 9.72 6.49 5.07
C LYS A 178 10.41 7.81 4.75
N VAL A 179 11.44 8.14 5.52
CA VAL A 179 12.26 9.35 5.35
C VAL A 179 13.58 8.96 4.68
N LYS A 180 13.90 9.62 3.56
CA LYS A 180 15.10 9.35 2.79
C LYS A 180 15.67 10.64 2.21
N GLU A 181 16.98 10.83 2.37
CA GLU A 181 17.73 11.92 1.73
C GLU A 181 17.63 11.83 0.19
N GLY A 182 17.45 12.97 -0.46
CA GLY A 182 17.23 13.06 -1.91
C GLY A 182 15.77 12.78 -2.35
N ILE A 183 14.90 12.35 -1.43
CA ILE A 183 13.48 12.10 -1.74
C ILE A 183 12.57 13.06 -0.95
N ASN A 184 12.72 13.14 0.38
CA ASN A 184 11.79 13.90 1.22
C ASN A 184 12.39 14.48 2.50
N TYR A 185 13.69 14.35 2.72
CA TYR A 185 14.33 14.80 3.96
C TYR A 185 14.73 16.28 3.94
N ASN A 186 15.34 16.74 2.85
CA ASN A 186 15.83 18.11 2.72
C ASN A 186 14.77 19.02 2.06
N PRO A 187 14.79 20.33 2.34
CA PRO A 187 13.82 21.28 1.76
C PRO A 187 13.71 21.30 0.24
N GLU A 188 14.79 20.96 -0.46
CA GLU A 188 14.90 20.87 -1.91
C GLU A 188 14.43 19.54 -2.49
N ASP A 189 14.19 18.52 -1.66
CA ASP A 189 13.79 17.20 -2.10
C ASP A 189 12.37 17.19 -2.69
N PRO A 190 12.09 16.37 -3.73
CA PRO A 190 10.81 16.37 -4.45
C PRO A 190 9.57 16.15 -3.58
N ASN A 191 9.69 15.36 -2.52
CA ASN A 191 8.60 14.99 -1.61
C ASN A 191 8.70 15.68 -0.23
N TYR A 192 9.49 16.74 -0.08
CA TYR A 192 9.63 17.44 1.20
C TYR A 192 8.31 18.02 1.73
N ASP A 193 7.43 18.45 0.85
CA ASP A 193 6.07 18.90 1.19
C ASP A 193 5.25 17.78 1.86
N LEU A 194 5.40 16.54 1.39
CA LEU A 194 4.77 15.36 2.00
C LEU A 194 5.37 15.05 3.38
N PHE A 195 6.67 15.25 3.57
CA PHE A 195 7.29 15.12 4.90
C PHE A 195 6.76 16.17 5.88
N LYS A 196 6.61 17.43 5.46
CA LYS A 196 5.95 18.45 6.30
C LYS A 196 4.50 18.09 6.64
N LEU A 197 3.76 17.56 5.67
CA LEU A 197 2.41 17.06 5.91
C LEU A 197 2.42 15.91 6.92
N ALA A 198 3.33 14.95 6.78
CA ALA A 198 3.48 13.84 7.69
C ALA A 198 3.75 14.29 9.13
N MET A 199 4.65 15.28 9.32
CA MET A 199 4.92 15.87 10.65
C MET A 199 3.67 16.53 11.24
N ARG A 200 2.93 17.30 10.44
CA ARG A 200 1.68 17.93 10.87
C ARG A 200 0.64 16.91 11.32
N VAL A 201 0.44 15.88 10.51
CA VAL A 201 -0.54 14.82 10.81
C VAL A 201 -0.12 14.03 12.04
N SER A 202 1.17 13.69 12.17
CA SER A 202 1.70 13.00 13.33
C SER A 202 1.53 13.81 14.62
N ALA A 203 1.74 15.11 14.58
CA ALA A 203 1.52 16.00 15.73
C ALA A 203 0.05 16.00 16.19
N LYS A 204 -0.90 15.85 15.27
CA LYS A 204 -2.34 15.85 15.57
C LYS A 204 -2.89 14.47 15.94
N ARG A 205 -2.39 13.40 15.29
CA ARG A 205 -2.99 12.04 15.33
C ARG A 205 -2.08 10.97 15.90
N LEU A 206 -0.84 11.29 16.28
CA LEU A 206 0.23 10.37 16.70
C LEU A 206 0.72 9.42 15.58
N PHE A 207 0.20 9.52 14.39
CA PHE A 207 0.61 8.85 13.16
C PHE A 207 0.74 9.86 12.03
N PRO A 208 1.64 9.61 11.06
CA PRO A 208 2.52 8.46 10.89
C PRO A 208 3.69 8.42 11.88
N ASN A 209 4.23 7.20 12.11
CA ASN A 209 5.56 6.98 12.62
C ASN A 209 6.57 7.21 11.50
N PHE A 210 7.85 7.46 11.84
CA PHE A 210 8.88 7.73 10.85
C PHE A 210 9.92 6.61 10.81
N SER A 211 10.28 6.17 9.60
CA SER A 211 11.35 5.21 9.34
C SER A 211 12.45 5.88 8.54
N PHE A 212 13.65 5.95 9.10
CA PHE A 212 14.81 6.58 8.47
C PHE A 212 15.54 5.56 7.60
N MET A 213 15.41 5.71 6.26
CA MET A 213 15.95 4.77 5.29
C MET A 213 17.48 4.84 5.19
N ASP A 214 18.07 6.01 5.50
CA ASP A 214 19.51 6.23 5.46
C ASP A 214 20.23 5.75 6.73
N ALA A 215 19.51 5.31 7.76
CA ALA A 215 20.13 4.67 8.91
C ALA A 215 20.94 3.44 8.46
N PRO A 216 22.18 3.24 8.94
CA PRO A 216 23.08 2.19 8.44
C PRO A 216 22.43 0.80 8.41
N PHE A 217 21.63 0.47 9.41
CA PHE A 217 20.94 -0.81 9.53
C PHE A 217 19.74 -0.98 8.55
N ASN A 218 19.25 0.10 7.93
CA ASN A 218 18.23 0.06 6.90
C ASN A 218 18.84 0.16 5.50
N LYS A 219 19.87 1.00 5.35
CA LYS A 219 20.51 1.30 4.06
C LYS A 219 21.18 0.09 3.41
N GLN A 220 21.64 -0.88 4.19
CA GLN A 220 22.40 -2.04 3.69
C GLN A 220 21.65 -2.88 2.66
N TYR A 221 20.32 -2.87 2.66
CA TYR A 221 19.49 -3.65 1.73
C TYR A 221 18.89 -2.79 0.61
N TYR A 222 18.95 -1.48 0.74
CA TYR A 222 18.33 -0.54 -0.18
C TYR A 222 19.00 -0.55 -1.55
N LYS A 223 18.19 -0.64 -2.60
CA LYS A 223 18.61 -0.44 -4.00
C LYS A 223 17.74 0.62 -4.65
N GLU A 224 18.36 1.62 -5.24
CA GLU A 224 17.65 2.72 -5.89
C GLU A 224 16.76 2.20 -7.04
N GLY A 225 15.54 2.72 -7.14
CA GLY A 225 14.56 2.27 -8.13
C GLY A 225 13.89 0.93 -7.82
N HIS A 226 14.23 0.31 -6.66
CA HIS A 226 13.71 -0.99 -6.23
C HIS A 226 12.95 -0.89 -4.90
N PRO A 227 11.70 -0.39 -4.89
CA PRO A 227 10.92 -0.20 -3.66
C PRO A 227 10.71 -1.49 -2.87
N GLU A 228 10.77 -2.66 -3.53
CA GLU A 228 10.69 -3.97 -2.87
C GLU A 228 11.88 -4.28 -1.98
N THR A 229 13.01 -3.55 -2.12
CA THR A 229 14.20 -3.71 -1.29
C THR A 229 14.22 -2.81 -0.06
N GLU A 230 13.30 -1.85 0.00
CA GLU A 230 13.20 -0.93 1.11
C GLU A 230 12.79 -1.64 2.39
N THR A 231 13.50 -1.35 3.49
CA THR A 231 13.08 -1.82 4.81
C THR A 231 11.66 -1.37 5.10
N THR A 232 10.85 -2.30 5.55
CA THR A 232 9.43 -2.06 5.85
C THR A 232 9.12 -2.53 7.26
N TYR A 233 7.99 -2.05 7.79
CA TYR A 233 7.55 -2.44 9.13
C TYR A 233 6.19 -3.11 9.05
N MET A 234 6.07 -4.23 9.76
CA MET A 234 4.84 -4.98 9.91
C MET A 234 4.31 -4.82 11.34
N GLY A 235 3.04 -4.45 11.45
CA GLY A 235 2.47 -4.05 12.72
C GLY A 235 3.14 -2.77 13.23
N CYS A 236 3.37 -2.69 14.53
CA CYS A 236 3.92 -1.48 15.13
C CYS A 236 5.44 -1.39 15.09
N ARG A 237 6.20 -2.51 15.07
CA ARG A 237 7.67 -2.49 15.21
C ARG A 237 8.43 -3.64 14.57
N THR A 238 7.78 -4.63 14.00
CA THR A 238 8.47 -5.74 13.35
C THR A 238 9.12 -5.24 12.07
N ARG A 239 10.44 -5.13 12.07
CA ARG A 239 11.20 -4.70 10.91
C ARG A 239 11.42 -5.86 9.95
N VAL A 240 11.01 -5.67 8.70
CA VAL A 240 11.20 -6.61 7.60
C VAL A 240 12.21 -6.02 6.62
N MET A 241 13.25 -6.74 6.38
CA MET A 241 14.38 -6.39 5.51
C MET A 241 14.87 -7.64 4.80
N GLY A 242 15.97 -7.60 4.09
CA GLY A 242 16.54 -8.69 3.33
C GLY A 242 16.18 -10.11 3.81
N ASN A 243 16.17 -11.04 2.91
CA ASN A 243 15.77 -12.42 3.15
C ASN A 243 16.98 -13.34 3.06
N ILE A 244 17.22 -14.16 4.07
CA ILE A 244 18.34 -15.13 4.07
C ILE A 244 17.99 -16.41 3.29
N ASN A 245 16.72 -16.64 3.01
CA ASN A 245 16.23 -17.86 2.35
C ASN A 245 15.71 -17.62 0.93
N GLY A 246 15.95 -16.44 0.35
CA GLY A 246 15.46 -16.07 -0.99
C GLY A 246 15.94 -14.68 -1.43
N PRO A 247 15.27 -14.05 -2.39
CA PRO A 247 15.64 -12.69 -2.82
C PRO A 247 15.65 -11.70 -1.65
N GLU A 248 16.61 -10.79 -1.64
CA GLU A 248 16.78 -9.75 -0.60
C GLU A 248 15.72 -8.65 -0.71
N ILE A 249 14.44 -9.00 -0.62
CA ILE A 249 13.31 -8.09 -0.73
C ILE A 249 12.44 -8.14 0.53
N ALA A 250 11.74 -7.04 0.79
CA ALA A 250 10.81 -6.92 1.91
C ALA A 250 9.37 -7.30 1.54
N THR A 251 9.07 -7.40 0.24
CA THR A 251 7.75 -7.82 -0.28
C THR A 251 7.60 -9.33 -0.31
N GLY A 252 6.37 -9.83 -0.37
CA GLY A 252 6.08 -11.25 -0.41
C GLY A 252 6.45 -12.00 0.88
N ARG A 253 6.67 -11.27 1.97
CA ARG A 253 6.96 -11.81 3.31
C ARG A 253 5.67 -11.93 4.10
N GLY A 254 5.56 -12.94 4.93
CA GLY A 254 4.38 -13.18 5.73
C GLY A 254 4.71 -13.57 7.17
N ASN A 255 3.77 -13.29 8.07
CA ASN A 255 3.78 -13.78 9.43
C ASN A 255 2.79 -14.94 9.51
N ASN A 256 3.27 -16.16 9.30
CA ASN A 256 2.42 -17.34 9.14
C ASN A 256 1.68 -17.71 10.42
N SER A 257 2.34 -17.62 11.56
CA SER A 257 1.69 -17.84 12.85
C SER A 257 2.49 -17.25 14.02
N PHE A 258 1.86 -17.14 15.16
CA PHE A 258 2.49 -16.68 16.40
C PHE A 258 1.94 -17.45 17.60
N THR A 259 2.72 -17.47 18.67
CA THR A 259 2.31 -17.97 19.97
C THR A 259 2.90 -17.08 21.05
N SER A 260 2.13 -16.77 22.08
CA SER A 260 2.54 -15.93 23.19
C SER A 260 2.76 -16.74 24.46
N ILE A 261 3.84 -16.47 25.19
CA ILE A 261 4.09 -17.01 26.52
C ILE A 261 3.79 -15.94 27.55
N ASN A 262 3.00 -16.28 28.56
CA ASN A 262 2.66 -15.38 29.65
C ASN A 262 3.78 -15.37 30.71
N LEU A 263 4.83 -14.57 30.47
CA LEU A 263 5.95 -14.42 31.40
C LEU A 263 5.56 -13.90 32.80
N PRO A 264 4.64 -12.92 32.94
CA PRO A 264 4.17 -12.50 34.25
C PRO A 264 3.60 -13.66 35.09
N ARG A 265 2.85 -14.57 34.47
CA ARG A 265 2.33 -15.75 35.17
C ARG A 265 3.44 -16.69 35.65
N LEU A 266 4.48 -16.91 34.83
CA LEU A 266 5.66 -17.70 35.21
C LEU A 266 6.41 -17.04 36.37
N GLY A 267 6.61 -15.72 36.34
CA GLY A 267 7.24 -14.95 37.40
C GLY A 267 6.47 -15.06 38.72
N ILE A 268 5.14 -14.92 38.67
CA ILE A 268 4.27 -15.09 39.86
C ILE A 268 4.38 -16.50 40.44
N LYS A 269 4.36 -17.53 39.56
CA LYS A 269 4.42 -18.92 39.97
C LYS A 269 5.73 -19.27 40.67
N HIS A 270 6.86 -18.69 40.21
CA HIS A 270 8.19 -19.05 40.68
C HIS A 270 8.80 -18.05 41.68
N GLY A 271 8.02 -17.13 42.25
CA GLY A 271 8.62 -16.43 43.34
C GLY A 271 7.95 -15.19 43.87
N VAL A 272 7.43 -14.32 43.07
CA VAL A 272 7.04 -13.00 43.55
C VAL A 272 5.78 -13.06 44.44
N ALA A 273 4.92 -14.09 44.31
CA ALA A 273 3.65 -14.18 44.99
C ALA A 273 3.59 -15.26 46.10
N VAL A 274 4.55 -16.18 46.13
CA VAL A 274 4.43 -17.35 47.03
C VAL A 274 5.25 -17.18 48.34
N ASN A 275 6.50 -16.74 48.27
CA ASN A 275 7.37 -16.60 49.45
C ASN A 275 8.26 -15.34 49.41
N GLY A 276 8.15 -14.48 48.41
CA GLY A 276 9.04 -13.33 48.24
C GLY A 276 10.42 -13.63 47.61
N ASP A 277 10.77 -14.91 47.55
CA ASP A 277 12.06 -15.35 46.93
C ASP A 277 11.83 -15.87 45.56
N PHE A 278 12.48 -15.26 44.55
CA PHE A 278 12.43 -15.68 43.16
C PHE A 278 13.29 -16.92 42.92
N ASN A 279 12.67 -18.03 42.53
CA ASN A 279 13.37 -19.23 42.12
C ASN A 279 13.74 -19.19 40.64
N GLU A 280 14.87 -18.59 40.34
CA GLU A 280 15.36 -18.38 38.97
C GLU A 280 15.50 -19.68 38.16
N ALA A 281 16.07 -20.73 38.79
CA ALA A 281 16.25 -22.01 38.11
C ALA A 281 14.92 -22.66 37.71
N ALA A 282 13.94 -22.66 38.62
CA ALA A 282 12.60 -23.19 38.30
C ALA A 282 11.86 -22.35 37.26
N PHE A 283 12.06 -21.04 37.26
CA PHE A 283 11.48 -20.16 36.25
C PHE A 283 12.02 -20.46 34.86
N PHE A 284 13.35 -20.54 34.69
CA PHE A 284 13.94 -20.83 33.40
C PHE A 284 13.68 -22.24 32.92
N ASN A 285 13.68 -23.25 33.80
CA ASN A 285 13.31 -24.61 33.44
C ASN A 285 11.87 -24.68 32.87
N GLU A 286 10.91 -24.04 33.51
CA GLU A 286 9.52 -24.03 33.00
C GLU A 286 9.42 -23.16 31.70
N LEU A 287 10.19 -22.08 31.60
CA LEU A 287 10.25 -21.30 30.36
C LEU A 287 10.76 -22.13 29.21
N ASP A 288 11.84 -22.90 29.37
CA ASP A 288 12.41 -23.77 28.37
C ASP A 288 11.41 -24.85 27.92
N GLU A 289 10.73 -25.51 28.86
CA GLU A 289 9.65 -26.45 28.55
C GLU A 289 8.53 -25.80 27.69
N LYS A 290 8.13 -24.56 28.03
CA LYS A 290 7.12 -23.81 27.25
C LYS A 290 7.64 -23.41 25.87
N MET A 291 8.92 -23.05 25.77
CA MET A 291 9.56 -22.70 24.50
C MET A 291 9.59 -23.90 23.54
N GLU A 292 9.93 -25.09 24.03
CA GLU A 292 9.89 -26.32 23.22
C GLU A 292 8.47 -26.59 22.68
N ILE A 293 7.43 -26.49 23.51
CA ILE A 293 6.05 -26.65 23.09
C ILE A 293 5.67 -25.60 22.03
N VAL A 294 6.08 -24.35 22.21
CA VAL A 294 5.82 -23.27 21.25
C VAL A 294 6.50 -23.54 19.92
N ILE A 295 7.77 -23.94 19.94
CA ILE A 295 8.53 -24.25 18.72
C ILE A 295 7.86 -25.39 17.95
N GLN A 296 7.53 -26.50 18.62
CA GLN A 296 6.85 -27.62 18.00
C GLN A 296 5.50 -27.20 17.40
N GLN A 297 4.69 -26.44 18.13
CA GLN A 297 3.40 -25.96 17.65
C GLN A 297 3.53 -25.05 16.42
N LEU A 298 4.55 -24.18 16.39
CA LEU A 298 4.79 -23.29 15.23
C LEU A 298 5.24 -24.08 14.01
N LEU A 299 6.09 -25.11 14.19
CA LEU A 299 6.53 -25.98 13.10
C LEU A 299 5.37 -26.82 12.53
N GLU A 300 4.52 -27.39 13.37
CA GLU A 300 3.33 -28.12 12.94
C GLU A 300 2.36 -27.22 12.16
N ARG A 301 2.14 -25.99 12.62
CA ARG A 301 1.33 -25.01 11.89
C ARG A 301 1.92 -24.64 10.53
N LEU A 302 3.24 -24.43 10.47
CA LEU A 302 3.94 -24.17 9.22
C LEU A 302 3.77 -25.33 8.22
N GLU A 303 3.92 -26.57 8.69
CA GLU A 303 3.74 -27.75 7.86
C GLU A 303 2.30 -27.87 7.32
N ILE A 304 1.30 -27.65 8.19
CA ILE A 304 -0.12 -27.67 7.78
C ILE A 304 -0.42 -26.59 6.75
N GLN A 305 0.10 -25.38 6.95
CA GLN A 305 -0.11 -24.25 6.03
C GLN A 305 0.64 -24.46 4.72
N GLY A 306 1.89 -24.93 4.77
CA GLY A 306 2.74 -25.20 3.60
C GLY A 306 2.20 -26.29 2.68
N ARG A 307 1.32 -27.17 3.16
CA ARG A 307 0.62 -28.19 2.34
C ARG A 307 -0.62 -27.65 1.63
N LYS A 308 -1.03 -26.39 1.89
CA LYS A 308 -2.20 -25.80 1.23
C LYS A 308 -1.84 -25.40 -0.20
N LYS A 309 -2.75 -25.69 -1.11
CA LYS A 309 -2.58 -25.37 -2.52
C LYS A 309 -3.13 -23.97 -2.86
N VAL A 310 -2.64 -23.39 -3.95
CA VAL A 310 -3.09 -22.11 -4.48
C VAL A 310 -4.62 -22.05 -4.59
N LYS A 311 -5.26 -23.14 -5.05
CA LYS A 311 -6.73 -23.26 -5.14
C LYS A 311 -7.49 -23.08 -3.82
N ASN A 312 -6.81 -23.23 -2.68
CA ASN A 312 -7.43 -22.97 -1.37
C ASN A 312 -7.55 -21.48 -1.04
N PHE A 313 -6.89 -20.61 -1.83
CA PHE A 313 -6.87 -19.14 -1.66
C PHE A 313 -7.30 -18.42 -2.94
N PRO A 314 -8.48 -18.72 -3.52
CA PRO A 314 -8.83 -18.25 -4.86
C PRO A 314 -8.90 -16.73 -4.96
N PHE A 315 -9.28 -16.05 -3.90
CA PHE A 315 -9.35 -14.59 -3.89
C PHE A 315 -7.96 -13.95 -3.82
N LEU A 316 -7.11 -14.42 -2.90
CA LEU A 316 -5.76 -13.88 -2.72
C LEU A 316 -4.87 -14.13 -3.94
N MET A 317 -4.92 -15.36 -4.47
CA MET A 317 -4.04 -15.84 -5.53
C MET A 317 -4.62 -15.59 -6.93
N GLY A 318 -5.94 -15.64 -7.08
CA GLY A 318 -6.61 -15.52 -8.38
C GLY A 318 -6.91 -14.08 -8.82
N GLN A 319 -6.74 -13.09 -7.95
CA GLN A 319 -7.02 -11.67 -8.26
C GLN A 319 -5.74 -10.84 -8.50
N GLY A 320 -4.58 -11.47 -8.60
CA GLY A 320 -3.31 -10.77 -8.76
C GLY A 320 -2.90 -9.92 -7.55
N VAL A 321 -3.42 -10.24 -6.38
CA VAL A 321 -3.13 -9.51 -5.13
C VAL A 321 -1.76 -9.91 -4.57
N TRP A 322 -1.41 -11.18 -4.72
CA TRP A 322 -0.11 -11.70 -4.33
C TRP A 322 0.87 -11.61 -5.49
N ILE A 323 1.98 -10.90 -5.30
CA ILE A 323 3.02 -10.75 -6.32
C ILE A 323 3.60 -12.12 -6.68
N GLY A 324 3.65 -12.43 -7.99
CA GLY A 324 4.11 -13.72 -8.50
C GLY A 324 3.03 -14.80 -8.60
N SER A 325 1.81 -14.53 -8.11
CA SER A 325 0.70 -15.50 -8.21
C SER A 325 0.29 -15.82 -9.65
N GLU A 326 0.57 -14.93 -10.58
CA GLU A 326 0.36 -15.13 -12.02
C GLU A 326 1.21 -16.25 -12.63
N ASN A 327 2.30 -16.62 -11.95
CA ASN A 327 3.22 -17.68 -12.37
C ASN A 327 2.91 -19.04 -11.70
N LEU A 328 1.90 -19.09 -10.84
CA LEU A 328 1.53 -20.28 -10.08
C LEU A 328 0.32 -20.98 -10.69
N SER A 329 0.34 -22.30 -10.70
CA SER A 329 -0.83 -23.11 -11.01
C SER A 329 -1.72 -23.30 -9.77
N TRP A 330 -3.01 -23.66 -9.99
CA TRP A 330 -3.92 -23.96 -8.87
C TRP A 330 -3.50 -25.13 -8.00
N GLU A 331 -2.62 -25.99 -8.50
CA GLU A 331 -2.13 -27.18 -7.81
C GLU A 331 -0.79 -26.97 -7.10
N ASP A 332 -0.14 -25.81 -7.29
CA ASP A 332 1.08 -25.45 -6.57
C ASP A 332 0.80 -25.23 -5.07
N THR A 333 1.80 -25.43 -4.24
CA THR A 333 1.75 -25.25 -2.78
C THR A 333 2.46 -23.96 -2.36
#